data_80c6575aea78092d664a6f446be70672
#
_entry.id   80c6575aea78092d664a6f446be70672
#
_cell.length_a   1.000
_cell.length_b   1.000
_cell.length_c   1.000
_cell.angle_alpha   90.00
_cell.angle_beta   90.00
_cell.angle_gamma   90.00
#
_symmetry.space_group_name_H-M   'P 1'
#
loop_
_entity.id
_entity.type
_entity.pdbx_description
1 polymer ?
#
loop_
_entity_poly.entity_id
_entity_poly.type
_entity_poly.pdbx_seq_one_letter_code
_entity_poly.pdbx_strand_id
1 'polypeptide(L)'
;MKTVVIGESSGATMEVIMGVYPRHKLIADKFIERGDVIGIGPFADMGNMAIFKTRAAAEQFVKEDPFILEGMVKSFVIRDWNDNLLQG
;
A
#
# COMPACT_ATOMS: atom_id res chain seq x y z
N MET A 1 -17.68 -0.24 -1.56
CA MET A 1 -16.78 -1.33 -1.17
C MET A 1 -15.35 -0.83 -1.24
N LYS A 2 -14.59 -1.05 -0.19
CA LYS A 2 -13.18 -0.66 -0.17
C LYS A 2 -12.32 -1.71 -0.88
N THR A 3 -11.08 -1.35 -1.16
CA THR A 3 -10.14 -2.27 -1.79
C THR A 3 -8.85 -2.26 -0.99
N VAL A 4 -8.31 -3.44 -0.69
CA VAL A 4 -7.06 -3.56 0.06
C VAL A 4 -5.96 -4.11 -0.84
N VAL A 5 -4.74 -3.63 -0.59
CA VAL A 5 -3.52 -4.16 -1.18
C VAL A 5 -2.69 -4.71 -0.05
N ILE A 6 -2.39 -6.00 -0.11
CA ILE A 6 -1.58 -6.67 0.93
C ILE A 6 -0.29 -7.13 0.26
N GLY A 7 0.83 -6.67 0.78
CA GLY A 7 2.14 -6.97 0.22
C GLY A 7 2.99 -7.83 1.15
N GLU A 8 3.77 -8.73 0.54
CA GLU A 8 4.77 -9.52 1.27
C GLU A 8 6.13 -8.84 1.18
N SER A 9 6.86 -8.81 2.28
CA SER A 9 8.23 -8.30 2.31
C SER A 9 9.14 -9.17 1.45
N SER A 10 10.04 -8.51 0.70
CA SER A 10 11.09 -9.21 -0.04
C SER A 10 12.24 -9.68 0.83
N GLY A 11 12.27 -9.27 2.10
CA GLY A 11 13.41 -9.48 2.98
C GLY A 11 14.51 -8.44 2.81
N ALA A 12 14.26 -7.36 2.06
CA ALA A 12 15.23 -6.28 1.89
C ALA A 12 15.62 -5.70 3.25
N THR A 13 16.88 -5.30 3.38
CA THR A 13 17.35 -4.70 4.62
C THR A 13 16.71 -3.34 4.85
N MET A 14 16.70 -2.91 6.11
CA MET A 14 16.15 -1.60 6.46
C MET A 14 16.91 -0.48 5.72
N GLU A 15 18.21 -0.62 5.53
CA GLU A 15 19.01 0.36 4.79
C GLU A 15 18.51 0.53 3.36
N VAL A 16 18.25 -0.59 2.67
CA VAL A 16 17.74 -0.55 1.29
C VAL A 16 16.33 0.03 1.26
N ILE A 17 15.48 -0.39 2.19
CA ILE A 17 14.11 0.13 2.30
C ILE A 17 14.12 1.64 2.51
N MET A 18 14.94 2.14 3.43
CA MET A 18 15.01 3.57 3.72
C MET A 18 15.56 4.38 2.56
N GLY A 19 16.37 3.77 1.70
CA GLY A 19 16.83 4.42 0.46
C GLY A 19 15.72 4.64 -0.56
N VAL A 20 14.69 3.80 -0.54
CA VAL A 20 13.54 3.91 -1.44
C VAL A 20 12.40 4.70 -0.80
N TYR A 21 12.34 4.74 0.52
CA TYR A 21 11.22 5.30 1.26
C TYR A 21 10.82 6.71 0.84
N PRO A 22 11.74 7.67 0.63
CA PRO A 22 11.33 9.04 0.26
C PRO A 22 10.51 9.07 -1.03
N ARG A 23 10.83 8.23 -2.01
CA ARG A 23 10.08 8.16 -3.26
C ARG A 23 8.74 7.47 -3.08
N HIS A 24 8.70 6.41 -2.26
CA HIS A 24 7.44 5.78 -1.86
C HIS A 24 6.53 6.78 -1.15
N LYS A 25 7.09 7.56 -0.22
CA LYS A 25 6.33 8.55 0.53
C LYS A 25 5.70 9.61 -0.38
N LEU A 26 6.42 10.07 -1.38
CA LEU A 26 5.87 11.03 -2.34
C LEU A 26 4.62 10.49 -3.04
N ILE A 27 4.66 9.24 -3.47
CA ILE A 27 3.52 8.60 -4.13
C ILE A 27 2.39 8.38 -3.14
N ALA A 28 2.69 7.84 -1.95
CA ALA A 28 1.67 7.61 -0.93
C ALA A 28 0.97 8.92 -0.55
N ASP A 29 1.74 9.99 -0.33
CA ASP A 29 1.18 11.29 0.03
C ASP A 29 0.25 11.84 -1.06
N LYS A 30 0.60 11.63 -2.32
CA LYS A 30 -0.27 12.05 -3.43
C LYS A 30 -1.64 11.40 -3.34
N PHE A 31 -1.70 10.11 -3.07
CA PHE A 31 -2.96 9.39 -2.94
C PHE A 31 -3.70 9.76 -1.66
N ILE A 32 -2.97 10.00 -0.58
CA ILE A 32 -3.56 10.45 0.70
C ILE A 32 -4.21 11.82 0.51
N GLU A 33 -3.52 12.76 -0.13
CA GLU A 33 -4.03 14.11 -0.34
C GLU A 33 -5.27 14.14 -1.21
N ARG A 34 -5.38 13.22 -2.15
CA ARG A 34 -6.59 13.09 -2.98
C ARG A 34 -7.76 12.46 -2.23
N GLY A 35 -7.54 11.96 -1.02
CA GLY A 35 -8.56 11.28 -0.24
C GLY A 35 -8.80 9.84 -0.66
N ASP A 36 -7.89 9.25 -1.43
CA ASP A 36 -8.05 7.88 -1.93
C ASP A 36 -7.66 6.81 -0.92
N VAL A 37 -6.86 7.16 0.10
CA VAL A 37 -6.29 6.21 1.05
C VAL A 37 -6.97 6.35 2.41
N ILE A 38 -7.37 5.21 2.98
CA ILE A 38 -7.95 5.15 4.32
C ILE A 38 -6.87 4.81 5.34
N GLY A 39 -5.95 3.95 4.97
CA GLY A 39 -4.82 3.58 5.81
C GLY A 39 -3.73 2.97 4.97
N ILE A 40 -2.48 3.11 5.40
CA ILE A 40 -1.32 2.55 4.71
C ILE A 40 -0.18 2.41 5.70
N GLY A 41 0.50 1.27 5.68
CA GLY A 41 1.64 1.07 6.56
C GLY A 41 2.12 -0.36 6.62
N PRO A 42 3.24 -0.58 7.29
CA PRO A 42 3.78 -1.93 7.48
C PRO A 42 3.02 -2.69 8.56
N PHE A 43 2.99 -4.01 8.42
CA PHE A 43 2.60 -4.87 9.52
C PHE A 43 3.73 -4.94 10.55
N ALA A 44 3.39 -5.20 11.81
CA ALA A 44 4.37 -5.30 12.89
C ALA A 44 5.35 -6.47 12.67
N ASP A 45 4.91 -7.51 11.98
CA ASP A 45 5.67 -8.74 11.76
C ASP A 45 6.15 -8.91 10.31
N MET A 46 6.30 -7.82 9.58
CA MET A 46 6.73 -7.75 8.18
C MET A 46 5.57 -7.84 7.18
N GLY A 47 5.82 -7.28 6.00
CA GLY A 47 4.78 -7.06 5.02
C GLY A 47 4.07 -5.74 5.26
N ASN A 48 3.11 -5.43 4.42
CA ASN A 48 2.40 -4.14 4.51
C ASN A 48 0.99 -4.25 3.97
N MET A 49 0.19 -3.24 4.26
CA MET A 49 -1.17 -3.15 3.75
C MET A 49 -1.53 -1.70 3.47
N ALA A 50 -2.31 -1.50 2.43
CA ALA A 50 -2.95 -0.22 2.16
C ALA A 50 -4.43 -0.44 1.90
N ILE A 51 -5.25 0.46 2.39
CA ILE A 51 -6.71 0.42 2.19
C ILE A 51 -7.10 1.63 1.38
N PHE A 52 -7.75 1.39 0.26
CA PHE A 52 -8.19 2.43 -0.68
C PHE A 52 -9.71 2.50 -0.72
N LYS A 53 -10.23 3.69 -1.02
CA LYS A 53 -11.67 3.89 -1.16
C LYS A 53 -12.23 3.21 -2.39
N THR A 54 -11.42 3.06 -3.46
CA THR A 54 -11.85 2.47 -4.72
C THR A 54 -10.81 1.50 -5.24
N ARG A 55 -11.26 0.54 -6.06
CA ARG A 55 -10.35 -0.38 -6.74
C ARG A 55 -9.47 0.35 -7.75
N ALA A 56 -10.00 1.35 -8.44
CA ALA A 56 -9.22 2.11 -9.41
C ALA A 56 -8.01 2.78 -8.75
N ALA A 57 -8.20 3.35 -7.56
CA ALA A 57 -7.10 3.97 -6.83
C ALA A 57 -6.05 2.92 -6.41
N ALA A 58 -6.49 1.76 -5.93
CA ALA A 58 -5.58 0.68 -5.56
C ALA A 58 -4.75 0.20 -6.76
N GLU A 59 -5.40 -0.01 -7.89
CA GLU A 59 -4.72 -0.47 -9.10
C GLU A 59 -3.73 0.57 -9.63
N GLN A 60 -4.06 1.84 -9.53
CA GLN A 60 -3.14 2.89 -9.93
C GLN A 60 -1.95 2.98 -8.98
N PHE A 61 -2.18 2.85 -7.68
CA PHE A 61 -1.12 2.91 -6.68
C PHE A 61 -0.06 1.83 -6.92
N VAL A 62 -0.47 0.59 -7.18
CA VAL A 62 0.51 -0.49 -7.37
C VAL A 62 1.35 -0.32 -8.64
N LYS A 63 0.90 0.50 -9.58
CA LYS A 63 1.66 0.83 -10.78
C LYS A 63 2.69 1.92 -10.54
N GLU A 64 2.56 2.69 -9.46
CA GLU A 64 3.40 3.86 -9.19
C GLU A 64 4.30 3.71 -7.97
N ASP A 65 3.99 2.79 -7.06
CA ASP A 65 4.70 2.68 -5.78
C ASP A 65 6.12 2.13 -5.97
N PRO A 66 7.16 2.93 -5.66
CA PRO A 66 8.55 2.47 -5.77
C PRO A 66 8.85 1.23 -4.93
N PHE A 67 8.19 1.02 -3.80
CA PHE A 67 8.38 -0.20 -3.01
C PHE A 67 8.00 -1.45 -3.81
N ILE A 68 6.96 -1.36 -4.62
CA ILE A 68 6.54 -2.46 -5.48
C ILE A 68 7.45 -2.54 -6.71
N LEU A 69 7.66 -1.42 -7.39
CA LEU A 69 8.40 -1.39 -8.64
C LEU A 69 9.86 -1.78 -8.48
N GLU A 70 10.46 -1.53 -7.31
CA GLU A 70 11.87 -1.80 -7.05
C GLU A 70 12.10 -3.03 -6.18
N GLY A 71 11.06 -3.84 -5.97
CA GLY A 71 11.20 -5.16 -5.36
C GLY A 71 11.27 -5.20 -3.84
N MET A 72 10.93 -4.10 -3.14
CA MET A 72 10.81 -4.13 -1.68
C MET A 72 9.62 -4.97 -1.26
N VAL A 73 8.59 -5.01 -2.10
CA VAL A 73 7.43 -5.87 -1.95
C VAL A 73 7.61 -7.04 -2.91
N LYS A 74 7.76 -8.24 -2.37
CA LYS A 74 8.02 -9.46 -3.13
C LYS A 74 6.84 -9.83 -4.02
N SER A 75 5.65 -9.72 -3.46
CA SER A 75 4.39 -10.00 -4.15
C SER A 75 3.27 -9.25 -3.45
N PHE A 76 2.18 -9.03 -4.15
CA PHE A 76 1.02 -8.40 -3.54
C PHE A 76 -0.27 -8.99 -4.09
N VAL A 77 -1.35 -8.81 -3.34
CA VAL A 77 -2.70 -9.14 -3.78
C VAL A 77 -3.58 -7.91 -3.62
N ILE A 78 -4.53 -7.75 -4.53
CA ILE A 78 -5.55 -6.71 -4.47
C ILE A 78 -6.87 -7.40 -4.22
N ARG A 79 -7.59 -7.00 -3.17
CA ARG A 79 -8.87 -7.63 -2.81
C ARG A 79 -9.91 -6.56 -2.55
N ASP A 80 -11.09 -6.76 -3.09
CA ASP A 80 -12.23 -5.96 -2.70
C ASP A 80 -12.70 -6.40 -1.32
N TRP A 81 -12.98 -5.43 -0.47
CA TRP A 81 -13.30 -5.66 0.93
C TRP A 81 -14.66 -5.06 1.26
N ASN A 82 -15.59 -5.93 1.56
CA ASN A 82 -16.91 -5.50 1.98
C ASN A 82 -16.91 -5.26 3.48
N ASP A 83 -16.58 -4.03 3.87
CA ASP A 83 -16.36 -3.63 5.26
C ASP A 83 -17.58 -2.98 5.90
N ASN A 84 -18.77 -3.33 5.46
CA ASN A 84 -20.00 -2.69 5.89
C ASN A 84 -20.40 -2.97 7.34
N LEU A 85 -19.44 -3.20 8.18
CA LEU A 85 -19.65 -3.38 9.60
C LEU A 85 -19.54 -2.03 10.30
N LEU A 86 -19.94 -1.98 11.55
CA LEU A 86 -19.80 -0.79 12.39
C LEU A 86 -20.61 0.39 11.89
N GLN A 87 -21.82 0.12 11.53
CA GLN A 87 -22.75 1.16 11.11
C GLN A 87 -23.37 1.90 12.29
N GLY A 88 -22.99 1.77 13.36
CA GLY A 88 -23.55 2.44 14.48
C GLY A 88 -22.65 3.38 15.17
#